data_789e3e9cbf2d7d9f2dc0f409300c270d
#
_entry.id   789e3e9cbf2d7d9f2dc0f409300c270d
#
_cell.length_a   1.000
_cell.length_b   1.000
_cell.length_c   1.000
_cell.angle_alpha   90.00
_cell.angle_beta   90.00
_cell.angle_gamma   90.00
#
_symmetry.space_group_name_H-M   'P 1'
#
loop_
_entity.id
_entity.type
_entity.pdbx_description
1 polymer ?
#
loop_
_entity_poly.entity_id
_entity_poly.type
_entity_poly.pdbx_seq_one_letter_code
_entity_poly.pdbx_strand_id
1 'polypeptide(L)'
;ILSYPDGLDIEVVRFSALRKALQESSKPFDREHVTPYVRESGLFTTFSYEHDEDLSELRWTVDNFEDFEVISNVFQHFTPNLHFGWREILALQLSQPKLFTANLNILRNQGAKMGKGQKLWKRAKRVIPGGNMLLSKRAEMFLPDQWPTYFSKAKGCEIWDLDDNKFIDMSIMGIG
;
A
#
# COMPACT_ATOMS: atom_id res chain seq x y z
N ILE A 1 17.95 -7.25 -2.82
CA ILE A 1 17.57 -7.74 -1.49
C ILE A 1 17.11 -6.55 -0.67
N LEU A 2 16.01 -6.69 0.07
CA LEU A 2 15.53 -5.66 0.99
C LEU A 2 16.24 -5.87 2.34
N SER A 3 16.88 -4.83 2.86
CA SER A 3 17.59 -4.90 4.14
C SER A 3 17.35 -3.67 5.03
N TYR A 4 16.69 -2.63 4.50
CA TYR A 4 16.29 -1.45 5.25
C TYR A 4 14.82 -1.51 5.68
N PRO A 5 14.43 -0.79 6.75
CA PRO A 5 13.04 -0.63 7.14
C PRO A 5 12.15 -0.14 6.00
N ASP A 6 10.92 -0.64 5.94
CA ASP A 6 9.88 -0.12 5.05
C ASP A 6 9.57 1.34 5.37
N GLY A 7 9.68 2.23 4.40
CA GLY A 7 9.59 3.69 4.57
C GLY A 7 10.95 4.41 4.44
N LEU A 8 12.07 3.67 4.41
CA LEU A 8 13.38 4.22 4.07
C LEU A 8 13.82 3.86 2.65
N ASP A 9 12.87 3.47 1.80
CA ASP A 9 13.16 3.09 0.41
C ASP A 9 13.66 4.29 -0.39
N ILE A 10 14.85 4.15 -0.97
CA ILE A 10 15.46 5.16 -1.85
C ILE A 10 15.86 4.47 -3.14
N GLU A 11 15.48 5.04 -4.26
CA GLU A 11 15.85 4.57 -5.58
C GLU A 11 16.56 5.68 -6.36
N VAL A 12 17.70 5.36 -6.93
CA VAL A 12 18.44 6.25 -7.83
C VAL A 12 18.35 5.68 -9.23
N VAL A 13 17.65 6.37 -10.12
CA VAL A 13 17.35 5.88 -11.47
C VAL A 13 17.87 6.87 -12.50
N ARG A 14 18.54 6.37 -13.57
CA ARG A 14 18.94 7.22 -14.68
C ARG A 14 17.69 7.76 -15.38
N PHE A 15 17.69 9.04 -15.71
CA PHE A 15 16.57 9.68 -16.41
C PHE A 15 16.21 8.97 -17.74
N SER A 16 17.20 8.46 -18.46
CA SER A 16 16.98 7.67 -19.68
C SER A 16 16.20 6.38 -19.43
N ALA A 17 16.40 5.73 -18.27
CA ALA A 17 15.65 4.54 -17.88
C ALA A 17 14.19 4.88 -17.54
N LEU A 18 13.96 5.98 -16.82
CA LEU A 18 12.60 6.47 -16.56
C LEU A 18 11.86 6.84 -17.85
N ARG A 19 12.54 7.51 -18.79
CA ARG A 19 11.96 7.84 -20.09
C ARG A 19 11.56 6.59 -20.86
N LYS A 20 12.43 5.58 -20.89
CA LYS A 20 12.15 4.30 -21.53
C LYS A 20 10.98 3.58 -20.85
N ALA A 21 10.94 3.54 -19.53
CA ALA A 21 9.83 2.97 -18.78
C ALA A 21 8.49 3.66 -19.10
N LEU A 22 8.47 4.99 -19.20
CA LEU A 22 7.28 5.74 -19.60
C LEU A 22 6.76 5.37 -20.99
N GLN A 23 7.67 5.13 -21.94
CA GLN A 23 7.33 4.80 -23.32
C GLN A 23 6.84 3.35 -23.50
N GLU A 24 7.42 2.42 -22.75
CA GLU A 24 7.24 0.99 -22.97
C GLU A 24 6.29 0.33 -21.96
N SER A 25 6.11 0.90 -20.76
CA SER A 25 5.21 0.31 -19.78
C SER A 25 3.74 0.52 -20.17
N SER A 26 2.99 -0.57 -20.22
CA SER A 26 1.54 -0.57 -20.53
C SER A 26 0.66 -0.86 -19.33
N LYS A 27 1.22 -1.45 -18.26
CA LYS A 27 0.47 -1.82 -17.06
C LYS A 27 0.13 -0.60 -16.22
N PRO A 28 -1.13 -0.42 -15.78
CA PRO A 28 -1.52 0.67 -14.88
C PRO A 28 -0.65 0.71 -13.60
N PHE A 29 -0.32 -0.45 -13.04
CA PHE A 29 0.54 -0.58 -11.86
C PHE A 29 1.92 0.05 -12.06
N ASP A 30 2.58 -0.20 -13.19
CA ASP A 30 3.91 0.35 -13.49
C ASP A 30 3.86 1.88 -13.62
N ARG A 31 2.73 2.42 -14.09
CA ARG A 31 2.52 3.87 -14.23
C ARG A 31 2.19 4.55 -12.92
N GLU A 32 1.49 3.88 -12.03
CA GLU A 32 1.17 4.40 -10.69
C GLU A 32 2.41 4.42 -9.78
N HIS A 33 3.22 3.36 -9.83
CA HIS A 33 4.36 3.18 -8.93
C HIS A 33 5.72 3.56 -9.53
N VAL A 34 5.76 3.99 -10.79
CA VAL A 34 6.90 4.59 -11.52
C VAL A 34 8.05 3.61 -11.81
N THR A 35 8.58 2.91 -10.81
CA THR A 35 9.83 2.13 -10.91
C THR A 35 9.69 0.61 -11.07
N PRO A 36 8.51 -0.05 -10.89
CA PRO A 36 8.38 -1.50 -11.07
C PRO A 36 8.87 -1.97 -12.44
N TYR A 37 8.57 -1.25 -13.52
CA TYR A 37 9.04 -1.59 -14.86
C TYR A 37 10.57 -1.61 -14.95
N VAL A 38 11.25 -0.66 -14.31
CA VAL A 38 12.72 -0.59 -14.30
C VAL A 38 13.32 -1.77 -13.54
N ARG A 39 12.71 -2.17 -12.43
CA ARG A 39 13.20 -3.26 -11.56
C ARG A 39 12.92 -4.66 -12.13
N GLU A 40 11.77 -4.84 -12.77
CA GLU A 40 11.20 -6.17 -13.04
C GLU A 40 11.25 -6.59 -14.50
N SER A 41 11.42 -5.64 -15.45
CA SER A 41 11.42 -5.95 -16.89
C SER A 41 12.64 -6.76 -17.35
N GLY A 42 13.73 -6.77 -16.59
CA GLY A 42 15.01 -7.36 -17.03
C GLY A 42 15.77 -6.56 -18.08
N LEU A 43 15.26 -5.38 -18.46
CA LEU A 43 15.86 -4.53 -19.51
C LEU A 43 16.93 -3.57 -18.98
N PHE A 44 17.09 -3.49 -17.67
CA PHE A 44 17.99 -2.56 -17.01
C PHE A 44 18.91 -3.29 -16.02
N THR A 45 20.14 -2.81 -15.92
CA THR A 45 21.04 -3.26 -14.86
C THR A 45 20.65 -2.59 -13.55
N THR A 46 20.37 -3.38 -12.53
CA THR A 46 19.99 -2.93 -11.19
C THR A 46 21.07 -3.33 -10.19
N PHE A 47 21.24 -2.51 -9.17
CA PHE A 47 22.11 -2.78 -8.04
C PHE A 47 21.33 -2.53 -6.74
N SER A 48 21.46 -3.42 -5.76
CA SER A 48 20.87 -3.26 -4.42
C SER A 48 21.93 -2.75 -3.46
N TYR A 49 21.65 -1.62 -2.81
CA TYR A 49 22.45 -1.12 -1.70
C TYR A 49 21.88 -1.72 -0.41
N GLU A 50 22.64 -2.60 0.22
CA GLU A 50 22.19 -3.40 1.35
C GLU A 50 22.77 -2.88 2.67
N HIS A 51 22.01 -3.02 3.74
CA HIS A 51 22.47 -2.82 5.11
C HIS A 51 23.13 -4.11 5.63
N ASP A 52 24.08 -4.00 6.54
CA ASP A 52 24.80 -5.15 7.09
C ASP A 52 23.87 -6.07 7.91
N GLU A 53 22.85 -5.51 8.52
CA GLU A 53 21.80 -6.24 9.23
C GLU A 53 20.49 -6.19 8.43
N ASP A 54 19.71 -7.27 8.48
CA ASP A 54 18.38 -7.28 7.87
C ASP A 54 17.36 -6.61 8.78
N LEU A 55 16.97 -5.39 8.42
CA LEU A 55 15.95 -4.58 9.09
C LEU A 55 14.65 -4.51 8.28
N SER A 56 14.49 -5.35 7.26
CA SER A 56 13.36 -5.26 6.30
C SER A 56 11.99 -5.54 6.92
N GLU A 57 11.96 -6.20 8.07
CA GLU A 57 10.72 -6.45 8.83
C GLU A 57 10.22 -5.21 9.59
N LEU A 58 11.07 -4.18 9.75
CA LEU A 58 10.65 -2.95 10.42
C LEU A 58 9.84 -2.08 9.46
N ARG A 59 8.78 -1.44 9.99
CA ARG A 59 7.86 -0.65 9.18
C ARG A 59 7.68 0.77 9.75
N TRP A 60 8.16 1.76 8.99
CA TRP A 60 8.14 3.20 9.34
C TRP A 60 7.51 4.07 8.25
N THR A 61 6.74 3.47 7.35
CA THR A 61 5.93 4.19 6.36
C THR A 61 4.61 4.69 6.96
N VAL A 62 3.86 5.52 6.23
CA VAL A 62 2.54 6.04 6.64
C VAL A 62 1.53 5.80 5.53
N ASP A 63 1.01 4.58 5.44
CA ASP A 63 -0.02 4.20 4.47
C ASP A 63 -1.38 3.98 5.14
N ASN A 64 -1.38 3.63 6.43
CA ASN A 64 -2.56 3.29 7.20
C ASN A 64 -2.62 4.09 8.51
N PHE A 65 -3.75 4.03 9.20
CA PHE A 65 -3.93 4.71 10.48
C PHE A 65 -2.97 4.17 11.56
N GLU A 66 -2.76 2.88 11.58
CA GLU A 66 -1.85 2.19 12.48
C GLU A 66 -0.39 2.64 12.27
N ASP A 67 -0.01 2.91 11.04
CA ASP A 67 1.29 3.52 10.71
C ASP A 67 1.38 4.94 11.26
N PHE A 68 0.31 5.73 11.08
CA PHE A 68 0.27 7.10 11.61
C PHE A 68 0.38 7.12 13.14
N GLU A 69 -0.22 6.15 13.83
CA GLU A 69 -0.09 6.00 15.27
C GLU A 69 1.38 5.75 15.68
N VAL A 70 2.07 4.82 15.01
CA VAL A 70 3.50 4.56 15.25
C VAL A 70 4.34 5.82 15.05
N ILE A 71 4.18 6.49 13.92
CA ILE A 71 4.96 7.70 13.61
C ILE A 71 4.62 8.84 14.59
N SER A 72 3.37 8.97 15.01
CA SER A 72 2.97 9.94 16.04
C SER A 72 3.67 9.67 17.37
N ASN A 73 3.77 8.41 17.80
CA ASN A 73 4.50 8.01 19.01
C ASN A 73 5.99 8.39 18.91
N VAL A 74 6.61 8.17 17.73
CA VAL A 74 8.01 8.54 17.49
C VAL A 74 8.21 10.04 17.63
N PHE A 75 7.39 10.84 16.95
CA PHE A 75 7.49 12.31 17.03
C PHE A 75 7.20 12.82 18.45
N GLN A 76 6.24 12.25 19.15
CA GLN A 76 5.95 12.61 20.54
C GLN A 76 7.14 12.31 21.46
N HIS A 77 7.81 11.18 21.26
CA HIS A 77 9.00 10.82 22.04
C HIS A 77 10.13 11.83 21.86
N PHE A 78 10.41 12.27 20.63
CA PHE A 78 11.50 13.19 20.34
C PHE A 78 11.16 14.66 20.57
N THR A 79 9.88 15.02 20.75
CA THR A 79 9.47 16.41 21.03
C THR A 79 10.20 16.96 22.27
N PRO A 80 10.71 18.21 22.27
CA PRO A 80 10.61 19.23 21.21
C PRO A 80 11.69 19.13 20.09
N ASN A 81 12.65 18.22 20.20
CA ASN A 81 13.69 18.06 19.18
C ASN A 81 13.18 17.18 18.03
N LEU A 82 12.87 17.81 16.91
CA LEU A 82 12.40 17.11 15.70
C LEU A 82 13.52 16.79 14.69
N HIS A 83 14.78 17.06 15.06
CA HIS A 83 15.95 16.72 14.25
C HIS A 83 16.55 15.40 14.73
N PHE A 84 15.96 14.31 14.28
CA PHE A 84 16.43 12.95 14.54
C PHE A 84 16.53 12.16 13.24
N GLY A 85 17.45 11.22 13.18
CA GLY A 85 17.65 10.36 12.02
C GLY A 85 17.10 8.96 12.24
N TRP A 86 17.18 8.15 11.21
CA TRP A 86 16.64 6.79 11.25
C TRP A 86 17.35 5.88 12.28
N ARG A 87 18.65 6.12 12.58
CA ARG A 87 19.37 5.35 13.60
C ARG A 87 18.85 5.60 15.00
N GLU A 88 18.40 6.81 15.29
CA GLU A 88 17.79 7.17 16.57
C GLU A 88 16.40 6.53 16.68
N ILE A 89 15.65 6.44 15.58
CA ILE A 89 14.39 5.69 15.53
C ILE A 89 14.63 4.19 15.78
N LEU A 90 15.67 3.62 15.17
CA LEU A 90 16.05 2.21 15.40
C LEU A 90 16.39 1.96 16.87
N ALA A 91 17.21 2.82 17.47
CA ALA A 91 17.54 2.75 18.89
C ALA A 91 16.31 2.87 19.79
N LEU A 92 15.37 3.75 19.43
CA LEU A 92 14.09 3.88 20.13
C LEU A 92 13.26 2.61 20.01
N GLN A 93 13.15 2.02 18.83
CA GLN A 93 12.38 0.78 18.63
C GLN A 93 12.96 -0.40 19.41
N LEU A 94 14.29 -0.50 19.48
CA LEU A 94 14.97 -1.54 20.26
C LEU A 94 14.78 -1.35 21.78
N SER A 95 14.79 -0.10 22.26
CA SER A 95 14.63 0.20 23.69
C SER A 95 13.18 0.24 24.16
N GLN A 96 12.26 0.67 23.29
CA GLN A 96 10.83 0.83 23.59
C GLN A 96 9.93 0.23 22.49
N PRO A 97 9.97 -1.09 22.27
CA PRO A 97 9.25 -1.75 21.18
C PRO A 97 7.73 -1.55 21.23
N LYS A 98 7.18 -1.26 22.42
CA LYS A 98 5.74 -1.00 22.60
C LYS A 98 5.22 0.19 21.78
N LEU A 99 6.05 1.17 21.47
CA LEU A 99 5.66 2.33 20.66
C LEU A 99 5.42 1.97 19.19
N PHE A 100 5.87 0.81 18.75
CA PHE A 100 5.84 0.34 17.36
C PHE A 100 4.91 -0.85 17.14
N THR A 101 4.00 -1.14 18.09
CA THR A 101 3.15 -2.35 18.02
C THR A 101 1.91 -2.19 17.14
N ALA A 102 1.47 -0.96 16.88
CA ALA A 102 0.20 -0.72 16.20
C ALA A 102 0.16 -1.29 14.77
N ASN A 103 1.30 -1.30 14.06
CA ASN A 103 1.38 -1.73 12.66
C ASN A 103 2.11 -3.07 12.41
N LEU A 104 2.42 -3.84 13.46
CA LEU A 104 3.14 -5.12 13.33
C LEU A 104 2.48 -6.14 12.40
N ASN A 105 1.16 -6.09 12.25
CA ASN A 105 0.40 -7.02 11.42
C ASN A 105 0.25 -6.54 9.96
N ILE A 106 0.86 -5.41 9.60
CA ILE A 106 0.76 -4.85 8.25
C ILE A 106 1.98 -5.28 7.45
N LEU A 107 1.74 -6.06 6.40
CA LEU A 107 2.82 -6.53 5.54
C LEU A 107 3.35 -5.41 4.64
N ARG A 108 4.65 -5.46 4.37
CA ARG A 108 5.32 -4.55 3.42
C ARG A 108 4.63 -4.57 2.06
N ASN A 109 4.41 -3.41 1.47
CA ASN A 109 3.71 -3.24 0.18
C ASN A 109 2.25 -3.77 0.16
N GLN A 110 1.64 -4.03 1.30
CA GLN A 110 0.24 -4.46 1.34
C GLN A 110 -0.69 -3.43 0.68
N GLY A 111 -0.42 -2.14 0.89
CA GLY A 111 -1.15 -1.05 0.26
C GLY A 111 -0.97 -0.99 -1.27
N ALA A 112 0.22 -1.30 -1.78
CA ALA A 112 0.50 -1.33 -3.22
C ALA A 112 -0.19 -2.50 -3.93
N LYS A 113 -0.35 -3.64 -3.24
CA LYS A 113 -1.06 -4.83 -3.76
C LYS A 113 -2.58 -4.69 -3.70
N MET A 114 -3.11 -3.72 -2.95
CA MET A 114 -4.55 -3.50 -2.84
C MET A 114 -5.06 -2.66 -4.00
N GLY A 115 -6.12 -3.13 -4.66
CA GLY A 115 -6.85 -2.36 -5.65
C GLY A 115 -7.50 -1.09 -5.09
N LYS A 116 -7.82 -0.15 -5.97
CA LYS A 116 -8.48 1.13 -5.61
C LYS A 116 -9.80 0.91 -4.88
N GLY A 117 -10.57 -0.11 -5.30
CA GLY A 117 -11.83 -0.49 -4.66
C GLY A 117 -11.64 -0.90 -3.20
N GLN A 118 -10.64 -1.71 -2.91
CA GLN A 118 -10.33 -2.17 -1.57
C GLN A 118 -9.79 -1.02 -0.68
N LYS A 119 -8.96 -0.14 -1.23
CA LYS A 119 -8.51 1.09 -0.53
C LYS A 119 -9.70 1.98 -0.16
N LEU A 120 -10.63 2.18 -1.11
CA LEU A 120 -11.84 2.97 -0.88
C LEU A 120 -12.76 2.29 0.16
N TRP A 121 -12.88 0.97 0.15
CA TRP A 121 -13.65 0.21 1.13
C TRP A 121 -13.09 0.37 2.55
N LYS A 122 -11.76 0.27 2.73
CA LYS A 122 -11.12 0.56 4.03
C LYS A 122 -11.45 1.98 4.51
N ARG A 123 -11.40 2.97 3.62
CA ARG A 123 -11.77 4.35 3.95
C ARG A 123 -13.26 4.46 4.31
N ALA A 124 -14.14 3.83 3.55
CA ALA A 124 -15.58 3.86 3.79
C ALA A 124 -15.92 3.32 5.19
N LYS A 125 -15.31 2.21 5.61
CA LYS A 125 -15.51 1.64 6.95
C LYS A 125 -15.13 2.58 8.12
N ARG A 126 -14.27 3.57 7.89
CA ARG A 126 -13.88 4.57 8.90
C ARG A 126 -14.88 5.72 9.04
N VAL A 127 -15.58 6.07 7.95
CA VAL A 127 -16.45 7.25 7.89
C VAL A 127 -17.92 6.90 7.81
N ILE A 128 -18.25 5.66 7.44
CA ILE A 128 -19.62 5.16 7.33
C ILE A 128 -19.75 3.97 8.28
N PRO A 129 -20.66 3.98 9.25
CA PRO A 129 -20.89 2.82 10.11
C PRO A 129 -21.15 1.55 9.28
N GLY A 130 -20.19 0.59 9.38
CA GLY A 130 -20.25 -0.64 8.60
C GLY A 130 -19.86 -0.55 7.12
N GLY A 131 -19.36 0.60 6.64
CA GLY A 131 -18.81 0.79 5.30
C GLY A 131 -19.84 1.03 4.21
N ASN A 132 -21.05 0.51 4.35
CA ASN A 132 -22.21 0.74 3.49
C ASN A 132 -23.52 0.55 4.29
N MET A 133 -24.65 0.86 3.67
CA MET A 133 -25.93 0.81 4.37
C MET A 133 -26.51 -0.60 4.56
N LEU A 134 -26.01 -1.61 3.83
CA LEU A 134 -26.54 -2.97 3.87
C LEU A 134 -25.49 -3.98 4.29
N LEU A 135 -25.74 -4.68 5.39
CA LEU A 135 -24.86 -5.74 5.89
C LEU A 135 -24.56 -6.81 4.84
N SER A 136 -25.60 -7.25 4.11
CA SER A 136 -25.49 -8.28 3.06
C SER A 136 -24.67 -7.87 1.83
N LYS A 137 -24.29 -6.60 1.71
CA LYS A 137 -23.51 -6.06 0.59
C LYS A 137 -22.06 -5.74 0.97
N ARG A 138 -21.64 -6.09 2.17
CA ARG A 138 -20.26 -5.88 2.61
C ARG A 138 -19.33 -6.89 1.93
N ALA A 139 -18.16 -6.43 1.53
CA ALA A 139 -17.13 -7.26 0.89
C ALA A 139 -16.76 -8.50 1.73
N GLU A 140 -16.77 -8.36 3.04
CA GLU A 140 -16.47 -9.45 3.99
C GLU A 140 -17.49 -10.60 3.94
N MET A 141 -18.69 -10.37 3.42
CA MET A 141 -19.71 -11.41 3.27
C MET A 141 -19.47 -12.32 2.05
N PHE A 142 -18.55 -11.93 1.16
CA PHE A 142 -18.24 -12.65 -0.07
C PHE A 142 -16.77 -13.11 -0.08
N LEU A 143 -15.84 -12.22 -0.43
CA LEU A 143 -14.42 -12.51 -0.51
C LEU A 143 -13.64 -11.34 0.11
N PRO A 144 -13.30 -11.42 1.40
CA PRO A 144 -12.61 -10.36 2.10
C PRO A 144 -11.35 -9.91 1.34
N ASP A 145 -11.12 -8.59 1.28
CA ASP A 145 -9.99 -7.92 0.64
C ASP A 145 -9.82 -8.17 -0.88
N GLN A 146 -10.61 -9.03 -1.48
CA GLN A 146 -10.55 -9.35 -2.93
C GLN A 146 -11.84 -9.01 -3.67
N TRP A 147 -12.99 -8.93 -2.97
CA TRP A 147 -14.27 -8.61 -3.59
C TRP A 147 -14.24 -7.23 -4.23
N PRO A 148 -14.69 -7.06 -5.49
CA PRO A 148 -14.80 -5.75 -6.14
C PRO A 148 -15.95 -4.95 -5.53
N THR A 149 -15.67 -4.25 -4.43
CA THR A 149 -16.69 -3.55 -3.63
C THR A 149 -17.35 -2.38 -4.37
N TYR A 150 -16.62 -1.78 -5.32
CA TYR A 150 -17.08 -0.66 -6.12
C TYR A 150 -16.81 -0.91 -7.59
N PHE A 151 -17.69 -0.39 -8.43
CA PHE A 151 -17.51 -0.41 -9.87
C PHE A 151 -17.54 1.01 -10.46
N SER A 152 -16.76 1.22 -11.51
CA SER A 152 -16.67 2.48 -12.25
C SER A 152 -17.70 2.54 -13.39
N LYS A 153 -18.09 1.38 -13.93
CA LYS A 153 -18.93 1.26 -15.11
C LYS A 153 -19.73 -0.03 -15.09
N ALA A 154 -20.95 0.01 -15.59
CA ALA A 154 -21.78 -1.16 -15.85
C ALA A 154 -22.43 -1.05 -17.24
N LYS A 155 -22.51 -2.16 -17.98
CA LYS A 155 -23.17 -2.23 -19.28
C LYS A 155 -23.77 -3.63 -19.50
N GLY A 156 -25.08 -3.75 -19.47
CA GLY A 156 -25.76 -5.06 -19.48
C GLY A 156 -25.36 -5.85 -18.23
N CYS A 157 -24.84 -7.06 -18.40
CA CYS A 157 -24.33 -7.90 -17.32
C CYS A 157 -22.80 -7.71 -17.08
N GLU A 158 -22.18 -6.79 -17.74
CA GLU A 158 -20.75 -6.51 -17.56
C GLU A 158 -20.54 -5.35 -16.60
N ILE A 159 -19.64 -5.52 -15.65
CA ILE A 159 -19.19 -4.46 -14.73
C ILE A 159 -17.66 -4.34 -14.75
N TRP A 160 -17.19 -3.15 -14.48
CA TRP A 160 -15.76 -2.87 -14.33
C TRP A 160 -15.53 -2.26 -12.95
N ASP A 161 -14.58 -2.81 -12.21
CA ASP A 161 -14.17 -2.25 -10.93
C ASP A 161 -13.39 -0.92 -11.11
N LEU A 162 -12.86 -0.36 -10.01
CA LEU A 162 -12.09 0.88 -10.06
C LEU A 162 -10.67 0.71 -10.61
N ASP A 163 -10.26 -0.53 -10.85
CA ASP A 163 -8.97 -0.90 -11.43
C ASP A 163 -9.10 -1.41 -12.87
N ASP A 164 -10.28 -1.15 -13.49
CA ASP A 164 -10.64 -1.55 -14.85
C ASP A 164 -10.68 -3.07 -15.10
N ASN A 165 -10.72 -3.89 -14.05
CA ASN A 165 -10.97 -5.31 -14.18
C ASN A 165 -12.44 -5.54 -14.53
N LYS A 166 -12.67 -6.36 -15.57
CA LYS A 166 -14.02 -6.69 -16.08
C LYS A 166 -14.55 -7.94 -15.40
N PHE A 167 -15.80 -7.88 -14.96
CA PHE A 167 -16.54 -9.00 -14.37
C PHE A 167 -17.89 -9.17 -15.08
N ILE A 168 -18.46 -10.36 -14.95
CA ILE A 168 -19.84 -10.64 -15.33
C ILE A 168 -20.68 -10.61 -14.05
N ASP A 169 -21.62 -9.71 -13.98
CA ASP A 169 -22.59 -9.65 -12.88
C ASP A 169 -23.66 -10.74 -13.08
N MET A 170 -23.60 -11.75 -12.25
CA MET A 170 -24.54 -12.86 -12.21
C MET A 170 -25.61 -12.67 -11.12
N SER A 171 -25.66 -11.51 -10.47
CA SER A 171 -26.69 -11.23 -9.48
C SER A 171 -28.08 -11.19 -10.10
N ILE A 172 -28.99 -11.96 -9.57
CA ILE A 172 -30.35 -12.11 -10.12
C ILE A 172 -31.23 -10.92 -9.75
N MET A 173 -30.86 -10.14 -8.76
CA MET A 173 -31.63 -8.95 -8.42
C MET A 173 -30.78 -7.99 -7.58
N GLY A 174 -30.51 -6.81 -8.14
CA GLY A 174 -30.24 -5.64 -7.33
C GLY A 174 -31.53 -5.15 -6.71
N ILE A 175 -31.88 -5.61 -5.54
CA ILE A 175 -32.85 -4.87 -4.74
C ILE A 175 -32.03 -3.80 -4.01
N GLY A 176 -32.20 -2.57 -4.48
CA GLY A 176 -31.79 -1.40 -3.72
C GLY A 176 -32.65 -1.24 -2.50
#